data_928aa9ff579d3aab8e26d219fbca9a79
#
_entry.id   928aa9ff579d3aab8e26d219fbca9a79
#
_cell.length_a   1.000
_cell.length_b   1.000
_cell.length_c   1.000
_cell.angle_alpha   90.00
_cell.angle_beta   90.00
_cell.angle_gamma   90.00
#
_symmetry.space_group_name_H-M   'P 1'
#
loop_
_entity.id
_entity.type
_entity.pdbx_description
1 polymer ?
#
loop_
_entity_poly.entity_id
_entity_poly.type
_entity_poly.pdbx_seq_one_letter_code
_entity_poly.pdbx_strand_id
1 'polypeptide(L)'
;MSTATAVLNAEEIRVSDLVSELLAEFPPKSTDPVTFLGAQFDKGLAWVHFEEGFGGLGLNPKLQRLVNERIYAEGAPNPVARNPIGHGMCGPTVAVWGSPEQKKRYLRPLFTGEEVWCQLFSEPGSGSDFAGLSAKGVRDGDEWIANGQKVWTTL
;
A
#
# COMPACT_ATOMS: atom_id res chain seq x y z
N MET A 1 37.17 -3.52 15.87
CA MET A 1 36.53 -3.67 14.56
C MET A 1 35.95 -2.32 14.19
N SER A 2 36.51 -1.67 13.17
CA SER A 2 36.07 -0.33 12.74
C SER A 2 34.75 -0.48 11.98
N THR A 3 33.66 0.04 12.54
CA THR A 3 32.42 0.24 11.82
C THR A 3 32.63 1.38 10.83
N ALA A 4 32.91 1.03 9.57
CA ALA A 4 32.88 2.01 8.50
C ALA A 4 31.46 2.59 8.46
N THR A 5 31.33 3.88 8.80
CA THR A 5 30.08 4.62 8.61
C THR A 5 29.84 4.67 7.10
N ALA A 6 28.88 3.90 6.62
CA ALA A 6 28.51 3.92 5.21
C ALA A 6 28.03 5.35 4.87
N VAL A 7 28.66 5.96 3.89
CA VAL A 7 28.23 7.27 3.38
C VAL A 7 26.93 7.05 2.60
N LEU A 8 25.85 7.68 3.06
CA LEU A 8 24.55 7.62 2.38
C LEU A 8 24.65 8.29 1.00
N ASN A 9 24.00 7.70 0.01
CA ASN A 9 23.86 8.32 -1.30
C ASN A 9 22.74 9.40 -1.29
N ALA A 10 22.61 10.17 -2.37
CA ALA A 10 21.65 11.28 -2.44
C ALA A 10 20.18 10.84 -2.25
N GLU A 11 19.81 9.65 -2.74
CA GLU A 11 18.45 9.11 -2.57
C GLU A 11 18.19 8.69 -1.11
N GLU A 12 19.17 8.05 -0.47
CA GLU A 12 19.10 7.69 0.95
C GLU A 12 18.99 8.93 1.85
N ILE A 13 19.73 10.00 1.53
CA ILE A 13 19.64 11.29 2.22
C ILE A 13 18.23 11.86 2.06
N ARG A 14 17.72 11.96 0.81
CA ARG A 14 16.37 12.46 0.54
C ARG A 14 15.31 11.70 1.33
N VAL A 15 15.34 10.38 1.31
CA VAL A 15 14.38 9.55 2.06
C VAL A 15 14.54 9.74 3.57
N SER A 16 15.78 9.82 4.05
CA SER A 16 16.07 10.05 5.48
C SER A 16 15.52 11.38 5.98
N ASP A 17 15.66 12.44 5.19
CA ASP A 17 15.16 13.78 5.51
C ASP A 17 13.63 13.78 5.57
N LEU A 18 12.96 13.21 4.54
CA LEU A 18 11.50 13.09 4.52
C LEU A 18 10.95 12.28 5.70
N VAL A 19 11.64 11.20 6.12
CA VAL A 19 11.27 10.46 7.33
C VAL A 19 11.43 11.30 8.59
N SER A 20 12.50 12.11 8.68
CA SER A 20 12.72 13.00 9.82
C SER A 20 11.62 14.06 9.90
N GLU A 21 11.24 14.66 8.79
CA GLU A 21 10.13 15.60 8.70
C GLU A 21 8.80 14.95 9.11
N LEU A 22 8.49 13.76 8.57
CA LEU A 22 7.29 13.02 8.94
C LEU A 22 7.18 12.80 10.44
N LEU A 23 8.26 12.31 11.06
CA LEU A 23 8.28 12.01 12.49
C LEU A 23 8.22 13.26 13.37
N ALA A 24 8.76 14.39 12.90
CA ALA A 24 8.71 15.66 13.59
C ALA A 24 7.30 16.30 13.52
N GLU A 25 6.68 16.28 12.36
CA GLU A 25 5.35 16.86 12.13
C GLU A 25 4.21 15.98 12.70
N PHE A 26 4.37 14.66 12.63
CA PHE A 26 3.38 13.66 13.04
C PHE A 26 3.99 12.61 13.96
N PRO A 27 4.31 12.92 15.24
CA PRO A 27 4.89 11.93 16.15
C PRO A 27 3.94 10.74 16.35
N PRO A 28 4.36 9.48 16.05
CA PRO A 28 3.47 8.32 16.03
C PRO A 28 2.70 8.06 17.34
N LYS A 29 3.33 8.36 18.48
CA LYS A 29 2.74 8.12 19.82
C LYS A 29 1.58 9.06 20.17
N SER A 30 1.45 10.19 19.47
CA SER A 30 0.43 11.22 19.73
C SER A 30 -0.45 11.52 18.51
N THR A 31 -0.15 10.90 17.36
CA THR A 31 -0.90 11.09 16.12
C THR A 31 -1.84 9.92 15.89
N ASP A 32 -3.08 10.21 15.47
CA ASP A 32 -4.02 9.17 15.04
C ASP A 32 -3.42 8.31 13.91
N PRO A 33 -3.59 6.97 13.94
CA PRO A 33 -3.00 6.07 12.95
C PRO A 33 -3.34 6.41 11.49
N VAL A 34 -4.59 6.77 11.18
CA VAL A 34 -5.00 7.12 9.81
C VAL A 34 -4.34 8.42 9.37
N THR A 35 -4.27 9.41 10.27
CA THR A 35 -3.59 10.69 10.02
C THR A 35 -2.10 10.48 9.75
N PHE A 36 -1.42 9.67 10.57
CA PHE A 36 0.00 9.35 10.37
C PHE A 36 0.24 8.67 9.02
N LEU A 37 -0.54 7.61 8.73
CA LEU A 37 -0.41 6.88 7.46
C LEU A 37 -0.76 7.77 6.25
N GLY A 38 -1.72 8.67 6.39
CA GLY A 38 -2.03 9.68 5.38
C GLY A 38 -0.84 10.59 5.09
N ALA A 39 -0.20 11.14 6.13
CA ALA A 39 0.99 11.97 5.99
C ALA A 39 2.18 11.18 5.40
N GLN A 40 2.36 9.92 5.80
CA GLN A 40 3.36 9.02 5.22
C GLN A 40 3.12 8.81 3.71
N PHE A 41 1.87 8.60 3.30
CA PHE A 41 1.50 8.48 1.89
C PHE A 41 1.77 9.79 1.12
N ASP A 42 1.33 10.92 1.66
CA ASP A 42 1.43 12.24 1.01
C ASP A 42 2.90 12.68 0.84
N LYS A 43 3.81 12.24 1.73
CA LYS A 43 5.27 12.44 1.59
C LYS A 43 5.95 11.41 0.66
N GLY A 44 5.20 10.49 0.04
CA GLY A 44 5.73 9.47 -0.87
C GLY A 44 6.48 8.31 -0.18
N LEU A 45 6.28 8.14 1.12
CA LEU A 45 6.95 7.14 1.96
C LEU A 45 6.14 5.86 2.17
N ALA A 46 4.98 5.75 1.51
CA ALA A 46 4.11 4.56 1.58
C ALA A 46 4.74 3.37 0.85
N TRP A 47 5.09 3.59 -0.40
CA TRP A 47 5.81 2.67 -1.28
C TRP A 47 6.81 3.49 -2.09
N VAL A 48 8.02 3.66 -1.61
CA VAL A 48 9.03 4.57 -2.20
C VAL A 48 9.28 4.39 -3.69
N HIS A 49 8.97 3.20 -4.23
CA HIS A 49 9.14 2.85 -5.63
C HIS A 49 7.91 3.13 -6.50
N PHE A 50 6.78 3.51 -5.91
CA PHE A 50 5.65 3.97 -6.70
C PHE A 50 5.92 5.37 -7.26
N GLU A 51 5.14 5.73 -8.26
CA GLU A 51 5.19 7.03 -8.91
C GLU A 51 4.93 8.19 -7.93
N GLU A 52 5.60 9.31 -8.11
CA GLU A 52 5.38 10.53 -7.31
C GLU A 52 3.92 10.98 -7.41
N GLY A 53 3.33 11.38 -6.28
CA GLY A 53 1.93 11.74 -6.17
C GLY A 53 0.99 10.56 -5.90
N PHE A 54 1.49 9.32 -5.97
CA PHE A 54 0.71 8.10 -5.70
C PHE A 54 1.28 7.27 -4.53
N GLY A 55 1.83 7.96 -3.53
CA GLY A 55 2.39 7.35 -2.33
C GLY A 55 3.83 6.89 -2.46
N GLY A 56 4.50 7.25 -3.55
CA GLY A 56 5.90 6.93 -3.83
C GLY A 56 6.74 8.14 -4.26
N LEU A 57 8.02 7.86 -4.52
CA LEU A 57 9.05 8.82 -4.93
C LEU A 57 9.73 8.39 -6.23
N GLY A 58 9.30 7.31 -6.87
CA GLY A 58 9.94 6.74 -8.06
C GLY A 58 11.34 6.18 -7.79
N LEU A 59 11.68 5.85 -6.54
CA LEU A 59 13.02 5.46 -6.12
C LEU A 59 13.20 3.93 -6.03
N ASN A 60 14.43 3.50 -5.74
CA ASN A 60 14.73 2.09 -5.56
C ASN A 60 13.90 1.48 -4.41
N PRO A 61 13.19 0.34 -4.62
CA PRO A 61 12.37 -0.30 -3.59
C PRO A 61 13.14 -0.73 -2.34
N LYS A 62 14.45 -0.91 -2.40
CA LYS A 62 15.29 -1.22 -1.24
C LYS A 62 15.28 -0.11 -0.19
N LEU A 63 15.00 1.13 -0.59
CA LEU A 63 14.92 2.28 0.31
C LEU A 63 13.70 2.20 1.24
N GLN A 64 12.70 1.39 0.91
CA GLN A 64 11.55 1.17 1.81
C GLN A 64 11.98 0.61 3.17
N ARG A 65 13.07 -0.17 3.22
CA ARG A 65 13.60 -0.67 4.47
C ARG A 65 14.06 0.46 5.40
N LEU A 66 14.73 1.47 4.85
CA LEU A 66 15.16 2.65 5.63
C LEU A 66 13.96 3.39 6.24
N VAL A 67 12.89 3.58 5.47
CA VAL A 67 11.64 4.18 5.97
C VAL A 67 11.08 3.35 7.12
N ASN A 68 10.85 2.06 6.87
CA ASN A 68 10.18 1.16 7.82
C ASN A 68 10.97 1.01 9.13
N GLU A 69 12.28 0.81 9.08
CA GLU A 69 13.14 0.69 10.26
C GLU A 69 13.01 1.94 11.16
N ARG A 70 13.01 3.13 10.57
CA ARG A 70 12.96 4.38 11.33
C ARG A 70 11.58 4.67 11.92
N ILE A 71 10.51 4.55 11.11
CA ILE A 71 9.17 4.86 11.60
C ILE A 71 8.70 3.84 12.65
N TYR A 72 9.00 2.56 12.47
CA TYR A 72 8.62 1.52 13.45
C TYR A 72 9.42 1.60 14.76
N ALA A 73 10.66 2.07 14.73
CA ALA A 73 11.43 2.35 15.94
C ALA A 73 10.74 3.41 16.83
N GLU A 74 9.99 4.34 16.22
CA GLU A 74 9.21 5.36 16.94
C GLU A 74 7.77 4.92 17.26
N GLY A 75 7.39 3.68 16.90
CA GLY A 75 6.08 3.10 17.20
C GLY A 75 4.99 3.45 16.18
N ALA A 76 5.36 3.73 14.94
CA ALA A 76 4.40 4.00 13.87
C ALA A 76 3.46 2.81 13.62
N PRO A 77 2.20 3.06 13.20
CA PRO A 77 1.26 2.01 12.89
C PRO A 77 1.72 1.19 11.68
N ASN A 78 1.49 -0.13 11.74
CA ASN A 78 1.77 -1.04 10.63
C ASN A 78 0.50 -1.20 9.75
N PRO A 79 0.45 -0.62 8.55
CA PRO A 79 -0.72 -0.67 7.69
C PRO A 79 -1.00 -2.08 7.15
N VAL A 80 0.04 -2.92 7.00
CA VAL A 80 -0.09 -4.29 6.48
C VAL A 80 -0.91 -5.17 7.44
N ALA A 81 -0.79 -4.96 8.75
CA ALA A 81 -1.52 -5.76 9.73
C ALA A 81 -3.05 -5.66 9.58
N ARG A 82 -3.55 -4.49 9.14
CA ARG A 82 -4.99 -4.23 8.95
C ARG A 82 -5.47 -4.59 7.54
N ASN A 83 -4.63 -4.46 6.53
CA ASN A 83 -5.01 -4.59 5.13
C ASN A 83 -3.93 -5.33 4.31
N PRO A 84 -3.60 -6.60 4.66
CA PRO A 84 -2.51 -7.32 4.02
C PRO A 84 -2.73 -7.55 2.52
N ILE A 85 -3.96 -7.86 2.11
CA ILE A 85 -4.29 -8.05 0.69
C ILE A 85 -4.23 -6.72 -0.07
N GLY A 86 -4.76 -5.66 0.53
CA GLY A 86 -4.65 -4.31 -0.04
C GLY A 86 -3.19 -3.92 -0.30
N HIS A 87 -2.33 -4.06 0.71
CA HIS A 87 -0.92 -3.69 0.61
C HIS A 87 -0.09 -4.60 -0.28
N GLY A 88 -0.28 -5.93 -0.18
CA GLY A 88 0.55 -6.92 -0.86
C GLY A 88 0.16 -7.19 -2.31
N MET A 89 -1.09 -6.97 -2.67
CA MET A 89 -1.64 -7.34 -3.98
C MET A 89 -2.38 -6.19 -4.67
N CYS A 90 -3.40 -5.61 -4.02
CA CYS A 90 -4.29 -4.66 -4.69
C CYS A 90 -3.59 -3.32 -4.98
N GLY A 91 -2.87 -2.77 -4.01
CA GLY A 91 -2.09 -1.54 -4.19
C GLY A 91 -1.09 -1.64 -5.34
N PRO A 92 -0.18 -2.64 -5.36
CA PRO A 92 0.71 -2.87 -6.49
C PRO A 92 -0.01 -3.04 -7.83
N THR A 93 -1.15 -3.76 -7.85
CA THR A 93 -1.95 -3.94 -9.07
C THR A 93 -2.50 -2.61 -9.58
N VAL A 94 -3.10 -1.81 -8.69
CA VAL A 94 -3.61 -0.47 -9.05
C VAL A 94 -2.48 0.46 -9.48
N ALA A 95 -1.32 0.40 -8.81
CA ALA A 95 -0.17 1.23 -9.16
C ALA A 95 0.37 0.93 -10.58
N VAL A 96 0.34 -0.34 -11.02
CA VAL A 96 0.85 -0.77 -12.34
C VAL A 96 -0.20 -0.61 -13.44
N TRP A 97 -1.44 -1.01 -13.17
CA TRP A 97 -2.47 -1.18 -14.20
C TRP A 97 -3.62 -0.18 -14.11
N GLY A 98 -3.74 0.55 -13.00
CA GLY A 98 -4.78 1.54 -12.79
C GLY A 98 -4.59 2.78 -13.65
N SER A 99 -5.70 3.40 -14.08
CA SER A 99 -5.66 4.76 -14.65
C SER A 99 -5.22 5.78 -13.59
N PRO A 100 -4.77 6.98 -13.98
CA PRO A 100 -4.44 8.04 -13.01
C PRO A 100 -5.58 8.34 -12.03
N GLU A 101 -6.82 8.31 -12.50
CA GLU A 101 -8.03 8.52 -11.68
C GLU A 101 -8.22 7.39 -10.67
N GLN A 102 -7.99 6.14 -11.09
CA GLN A 102 -8.06 4.98 -10.20
C GLN A 102 -6.94 5.01 -9.15
N LYS A 103 -5.71 5.32 -9.54
CA LYS A 103 -4.59 5.49 -8.61
C LYS A 103 -4.91 6.56 -7.55
N LYS A 104 -5.39 7.73 -7.99
CA LYS A 104 -5.77 8.84 -7.12
C LYS A 104 -6.93 8.48 -6.19
N ARG A 105 -7.92 7.73 -6.69
CA ARG A 105 -9.09 7.33 -5.91
C ARG A 105 -8.79 6.27 -4.86
N TYR A 106 -7.92 5.30 -5.18
CA TYR A 106 -7.84 4.07 -4.39
C TYR A 106 -6.57 3.94 -3.55
N LEU A 107 -5.40 4.42 -4.00
CA LEU A 107 -4.14 4.08 -3.33
C LEU A 107 -4.02 4.66 -1.92
N ARG A 108 -4.45 5.89 -1.72
CA ARG A 108 -4.36 6.54 -0.41
C ARG A 108 -5.29 5.89 0.63
N PRO A 109 -6.62 5.76 0.42
CA PRO A 109 -7.50 5.13 1.39
C PRO A 109 -7.19 3.65 1.62
N LEU A 110 -6.66 2.95 0.61
CA LEU A 110 -6.15 1.59 0.76
C LEU A 110 -4.93 1.55 1.69
N PHE A 111 -3.98 2.48 1.56
CA PHE A 111 -2.78 2.54 2.39
C PHE A 111 -3.10 2.90 3.83
N THR A 112 -3.94 3.88 4.05
CA THR A 112 -4.34 4.33 5.40
C THR A 112 -5.22 3.32 6.14
N GLY A 113 -5.82 2.35 5.40
CA GLY A 113 -6.77 1.39 5.93
C GLY A 113 -8.16 1.98 6.17
N GLU A 114 -8.46 3.15 5.59
CA GLU A 114 -9.85 3.66 5.48
C GLU A 114 -10.69 2.74 4.61
N GLU A 115 -10.08 2.13 3.58
CA GLU A 115 -10.65 1.05 2.78
C GLU A 115 -9.83 -0.23 2.93
N VAL A 116 -10.46 -1.30 3.39
CA VAL A 116 -9.87 -2.63 3.48
C VAL A 116 -10.30 -3.45 2.27
N TRP A 117 -9.32 -4.00 1.56
CA TRP A 117 -9.55 -4.71 0.32
C TRP A 117 -9.35 -6.21 0.49
N CYS A 118 -10.19 -7.01 -0.18
CA CYS A 118 -10.04 -8.45 -0.26
C CYS A 118 -9.91 -8.90 -1.72
N GLN A 119 -9.41 -10.13 -1.91
CA GLN A 119 -9.41 -10.76 -3.23
C GLN A 119 -10.57 -11.76 -3.32
N LEU A 120 -11.27 -11.73 -4.44
CA LEU A 120 -12.40 -12.60 -4.73
C LEU A 120 -12.04 -13.53 -5.91
N PHE A 121 -11.25 -14.58 -5.62
CA PHE A 121 -10.76 -15.52 -6.63
C PHE A 121 -11.51 -16.84 -6.58
N SER A 122 -11.29 -17.65 -5.55
CA SER A 122 -11.80 -19.01 -5.44
C SER A 122 -13.32 -19.08 -5.38
N GLU A 123 -13.87 -20.16 -5.92
CA GLU A 123 -15.28 -20.54 -5.87
C GLU A 123 -15.43 -21.93 -5.23
N PRO A 124 -16.63 -22.33 -4.77
CA PRO A 124 -16.83 -23.65 -4.16
C PRO A 124 -16.38 -24.83 -5.03
N GLY A 125 -16.49 -24.69 -6.35
CA GLY A 125 -16.09 -25.70 -7.33
C GLY A 125 -14.74 -25.45 -7.99
N SER A 126 -14.04 -24.36 -7.67
CA SER A 126 -12.87 -23.94 -8.43
C SER A 126 -11.86 -23.19 -7.53
N GLY A 127 -10.73 -23.83 -7.31
CA GLY A 127 -9.59 -23.27 -6.56
C GLY A 127 -8.35 -23.18 -7.45
N SER A 128 -7.51 -24.25 -7.43
CA SER A 128 -6.32 -24.31 -8.31
C SER A 128 -6.67 -24.36 -9.80
N ASP A 129 -7.81 -24.92 -10.15
CA ASP A 129 -8.39 -24.81 -11.50
C ASP A 129 -9.09 -23.45 -11.65
N PHE A 130 -8.31 -22.41 -11.89
CA PHE A 130 -8.79 -21.04 -12.04
C PHE A 130 -9.64 -20.86 -13.32
N ALA A 131 -9.44 -21.70 -14.34
CA ALA A 131 -10.23 -21.68 -15.59
C ALA A 131 -11.66 -22.18 -15.38
N GLY A 132 -11.93 -22.93 -14.32
CA GLY A 132 -13.26 -23.44 -13.95
C GLY A 132 -14.19 -22.45 -13.25
N LEU A 133 -13.79 -21.17 -13.11
CA LEU A 133 -14.63 -20.14 -12.49
C LEU A 133 -15.94 -19.93 -13.23
N SER A 134 -17.04 -19.83 -12.50
CA SER A 134 -18.41 -19.72 -13.01
C SER A 134 -19.09 -18.38 -12.70
N ALA A 135 -18.56 -17.60 -11.74
CA ALA A 135 -19.10 -16.29 -11.44
C ALA A 135 -19.03 -15.35 -12.66
N LYS A 136 -20.08 -14.60 -12.87
CA LYS A 136 -20.25 -13.73 -14.06
C LYS A 136 -20.58 -12.31 -13.64
N GLY A 137 -19.99 -11.33 -14.33
CA GLY A 137 -20.40 -9.94 -14.31
C GLY A 137 -21.08 -9.60 -15.62
N VAL A 138 -22.31 -9.11 -15.58
CA VAL A 138 -23.08 -8.68 -16.76
C VAL A 138 -23.35 -7.18 -16.61
N ARG A 139 -23.04 -6.42 -17.68
CA ARG A 139 -23.32 -4.99 -17.69
C ARG A 139 -24.81 -4.74 -17.92
N ASP A 140 -25.39 -3.89 -17.11
CA ASP A 140 -26.78 -3.42 -17.24
C ASP A 140 -26.78 -1.88 -17.12
N GLY A 141 -26.86 -1.20 -18.26
CA GLY A 141 -26.72 0.25 -18.33
C GLY A 141 -25.35 0.73 -17.82
N ASP A 142 -25.35 1.52 -16.76
CA ASP A 142 -24.14 2.05 -16.11
C ASP A 142 -23.67 1.22 -14.90
N GLU A 143 -24.36 0.11 -14.61
CA GLU A 143 -24.06 -0.80 -13.51
C GLU A 143 -23.54 -2.16 -14.00
N TRP A 144 -22.97 -2.93 -13.06
CA TRP A 144 -22.59 -4.31 -13.26
C TRP A 144 -23.36 -5.22 -12.29
N ILE A 145 -24.04 -6.23 -12.84
CA ILE A 145 -24.70 -7.26 -12.03
C ILE A 145 -23.74 -8.44 -11.90
N ALA A 146 -23.27 -8.70 -10.67
CA ALA A 146 -22.41 -9.84 -10.37
C ALA A 146 -23.24 -11.00 -9.83
N ASN A 147 -23.12 -12.18 -10.46
CA ASN A 147 -23.76 -13.42 -10.04
C ASN A 147 -22.71 -14.50 -9.84
N GLY A 148 -22.68 -15.09 -8.63
CA GLY A 148 -21.74 -16.14 -8.28
C GLY A 148 -21.49 -16.17 -6.77
N GLN A 149 -20.66 -17.13 -6.36
CA GLN A 149 -20.22 -17.28 -4.98
C GLN A 149 -18.70 -17.34 -4.94
N LYS A 150 -18.10 -16.50 -4.11
CA LYS A 150 -16.66 -16.53 -3.82
C LYS A 150 -16.42 -17.06 -2.40
N VAL A 151 -15.31 -17.80 -2.23
CA VAL A 151 -14.93 -18.42 -0.97
C VAL A 151 -13.46 -18.17 -0.66
N TRP A 152 -13.06 -18.41 0.59
CA TRP A 152 -11.67 -18.28 1.05
C TRP A 152 -11.10 -16.85 0.89
N THR A 153 -11.94 -15.86 1.06
CA THR A 153 -11.51 -14.46 1.12
C THR A 153 -10.78 -14.20 2.44
N THR A 154 -9.57 -13.67 2.36
CA THR A 154 -8.79 -13.30 3.55
C THR A 154 -9.18 -11.89 3.99
N LEU A 155 -9.69 -11.77 5.21
CA LEU A 155 -10.12 -10.57 5.96
C LEU A 155 -11.33 -9.85 5.38
#